data_cc6fdd6c840170ff3e803a58a4ca07cf
#
_entry.id   cc6fdd6c840170ff3e803a58a4ca07cf
#
_cell.length_a   1.000
_cell.length_b   1.000
_cell.length_c   1.000
_cell.angle_alpha   90.00
_cell.angle_beta   90.00
_cell.angle_gamma   90.00
#
_symmetry.space_group_name_H-M   'P 1'
#
loop_
_entity.id
_entity.type
_entity.pdbx_description
1 polymer ?
#
loop_
_entity_poly.entity_id
_entity_poly.type
_entity_poly.pdbx_seq_one_letter_code
_entity_poly.pdbx_strand_id
1 'polypeptide(L)'
;MTPFKCLPLILVIAGGLSLSVQAEIEYTGSAALEQRYYLQDALYPQQSRDDLSVYFAPEIYTSFNDGSDSVLFRGFYRLDQRDQERTHGDIRELMWSHVGDDWEVKTGIGKVFWGQTESLHLVDIINQTDAIESIDGEDKLGQPMLAVSLYKDWGNFTAFALPYFRERTFSGVDGRLRGIVPIDTDNVLYESQDEEKSLDWALRWQHTLGDWEVGLSYFEGTSREPDFVPGLNAQNEVVIRPYYAQIEQFGLDVLTIVDAWLFKLEAIQRQSATQDYWAMVGGFEYTSVGVLGSGYDIGWLMEYQYDDRQELANSAAQNDVMFGARWALNDFDGTSILVGMVQDLDNSGVRSGFVEASSRINDHWKWRLDAYLFSSDEPTEPSYTFRRDDYMQFSLEYYF
;
A
#
# COMPACT_ATOMS: atom_id res chain seq x y z
N MET A 1 24.97 16.59 2.61
CA MET A 1 24.41 17.29 1.45
C MET A 1 24.72 16.43 0.23
N THR A 2 23.93 15.44 0.01
CA THR A 2 23.99 14.60 -1.19
C THR A 2 23.17 15.29 -2.29
N PRO A 3 23.69 15.40 -3.52
CA PRO A 3 22.98 16.08 -4.58
C PRO A 3 21.80 15.20 -5.08
N PHE A 4 20.66 15.84 -5.23
CA PHE A 4 19.50 15.31 -5.96
C PHE A 4 19.99 14.60 -7.24
N LYS A 5 19.80 13.30 -7.34
CA LYS A 5 19.87 12.59 -8.62
C LYS A 5 18.60 12.93 -9.39
N CYS A 6 18.63 14.06 -10.11
CA CYS A 6 17.60 14.39 -11.09
C CYS A 6 17.55 13.28 -12.14
N LEU A 7 16.47 12.54 -12.15
CA LEU A 7 16.07 11.73 -13.31
C LEU A 7 15.98 12.67 -14.52
N PRO A 8 16.60 12.40 -15.67
CA PRO A 8 16.44 13.23 -16.84
C PRO A 8 14.99 13.12 -17.32
N LEU A 9 14.25 14.21 -17.18
CA LEU A 9 12.94 14.38 -17.78
C LEU A 9 13.12 14.33 -19.30
N ILE A 10 12.84 13.20 -19.93
CA ILE A 10 12.80 13.10 -21.39
C ILE A 10 11.52 13.79 -21.83
N LEU A 11 11.66 15.07 -22.15
CA LEU A 11 10.63 15.87 -22.80
C LEU A 11 10.55 15.42 -24.26
N VAL A 12 9.66 14.48 -24.57
CA VAL A 12 9.31 14.17 -25.96
C VAL A 12 8.43 15.32 -26.46
N ILE A 13 9.04 16.24 -27.20
CA ILE A 13 8.31 17.27 -27.95
C ILE A 13 7.64 16.55 -29.13
N ALA A 14 6.38 16.17 -28.97
CA ALA A 14 5.55 15.74 -30.08
C ALA A 14 5.23 16.95 -30.94
N GLY A 15 5.75 16.93 -32.18
CA GLY A 15 5.50 17.93 -33.22
C GLY A 15 4.00 18.06 -33.53
N GLY A 16 3.60 19.32 -33.73
CA GLY A 16 2.22 19.76 -33.85
C GLY A 16 1.39 19.04 -34.94
N LEU A 17 0.24 18.56 -34.49
CA LEU A 17 -0.99 18.50 -35.27
C LEU A 17 -1.98 19.38 -34.51
N SER A 18 -2.34 20.52 -35.10
CA SER A 18 -3.38 21.41 -34.60
C SER A 18 -4.75 20.77 -34.86
N LEU A 19 -5.13 19.86 -33.97
CA LEU A 19 -6.51 19.49 -33.77
C LEU A 19 -7.03 20.42 -32.66
N SER A 20 -8.07 21.18 -32.94
CA SER A 20 -8.80 21.95 -31.93
C SER A 20 -9.61 20.99 -31.07
N VAL A 21 -8.94 20.21 -30.25
CA VAL A 21 -9.54 19.44 -29.17
C VAL A 21 -9.67 20.41 -28.01
N GLN A 22 -10.90 20.77 -27.66
CA GLN A 22 -11.19 21.42 -26.40
C GLN A 22 -11.06 20.35 -25.31
N ALA A 23 -9.82 20.03 -24.94
CA ALA A 23 -9.56 19.20 -23.77
C ALA A 23 -9.83 20.09 -22.55
N GLU A 24 -10.83 19.74 -21.77
CA GLU A 24 -11.04 20.31 -20.44
C GLU A 24 -9.98 19.74 -19.49
N ILE A 25 -9.24 20.63 -18.85
CA ILE A 25 -8.22 20.22 -17.87
C ILE A 25 -8.81 20.45 -16.49
N GLU A 26 -8.94 19.39 -15.74
CA GLU A 26 -9.40 19.39 -14.35
C GLU A 26 -8.18 19.45 -13.42
N TYR A 27 -8.26 20.33 -12.43
CA TYR A 27 -7.24 20.49 -11.39
C TYR A 27 -7.91 20.24 -10.05
N THR A 28 -7.43 19.22 -9.36
CA THR A 28 -7.86 18.87 -8.01
C THR A 28 -6.65 18.51 -7.15
N GLY A 29 -6.87 18.22 -5.91
CA GLY A 29 -5.80 17.75 -5.05
C GLY A 29 -6.10 17.94 -3.58
N SER A 30 -5.12 17.60 -2.75
CA SER A 30 -5.21 17.79 -1.32
C SER A 30 -3.91 18.32 -0.74
N ALA A 31 -4.04 18.97 0.41
CA ALA A 31 -2.93 19.34 1.28
C ALA A 31 -3.33 19.01 2.71
N ALA A 32 -2.40 18.49 3.51
CA ALA A 32 -2.70 18.19 4.90
C ALA A 32 -1.62 18.62 5.86
N LEU A 33 -2.06 18.88 7.09
CA LEU A 33 -1.24 18.97 8.27
C LEU A 33 -1.47 17.72 9.11
N GLU A 34 -0.40 17.00 9.44
CA GLU A 34 -0.41 15.79 10.26
C GLU A 34 0.39 16.00 11.54
N GLN A 35 -0.18 15.61 12.66
CA GLN A 35 0.51 15.56 13.94
C GLN A 35 0.47 14.11 14.45
N ARG A 36 1.65 13.49 14.58
CA ARG A 36 1.82 12.17 15.18
C ARG A 36 2.36 12.34 16.60
N TYR A 37 1.80 11.59 17.55
CA TYR A 37 2.23 11.58 18.94
C TYR A 37 2.39 10.15 19.44
N TYR A 38 3.60 9.79 19.88
CA TYR A 38 3.93 8.49 20.40
C TYR A 38 3.65 8.43 21.90
N LEU A 39 2.90 7.41 22.32
CA LEU A 39 2.42 7.27 23.71
C LEU A 39 3.53 6.86 24.67
N GLN A 40 4.57 6.19 24.19
CA GLN A 40 5.70 5.70 24.95
C GLN A 40 6.99 6.43 24.60
N ASP A 41 7.96 6.41 25.55
CA ASP A 41 9.31 6.91 25.31
C ASP A 41 10.01 6.08 24.22
N ALA A 42 10.78 6.74 23.39
CA ALA A 42 11.52 6.12 22.31
C ALA A 42 12.56 5.10 22.82
N LEU A 43 12.87 4.12 21.96
CA LEU A 43 13.96 3.18 22.20
C LEU A 43 15.34 3.84 22.06
N TYR A 44 15.44 4.89 21.24
CA TYR A 44 16.71 5.57 20.93
C TYR A 44 16.63 7.05 21.29
N PRO A 45 17.72 7.62 21.87
CA PRO A 45 17.73 9.00 22.38
C PRO A 45 17.47 10.10 21.33
N GLN A 46 17.77 9.84 20.06
CA GLN A 46 17.56 10.79 18.96
C GLN A 46 16.10 10.88 18.50
N GLN A 47 15.28 9.88 18.81
CA GLN A 47 13.89 9.81 18.40
C GLN A 47 13.01 10.71 19.27
N SER A 48 12.02 11.34 18.67
CA SER A 48 11.04 12.21 19.35
C SER A 48 9.73 11.48 19.66
N ARG A 49 8.97 12.03 20.63
CA ARG A 49 7.59 11.58 20.92
C ARG A 49 6.54 12.27 20.04
N ASP A 50 6.91 13.40 19.46
CA ASP A 50 6.04 14.17 18.57
C ASP A 50 6.66 14.32 17.20
N ASP A 51 5.83 14.31 16.18
CA ASP A 51 6.23 14.47 14.80
C ASP A 51 5.16 15.25 14.04
N LEU A 52 5.56 16.35 13.42
CA LEU A 52 4.69 17.19 12.61
C LEU A 52 5.11 17.08 11.16
N SER A 53 4.18 16.81 10.28
CA SER A 53 4.43 16.82 8.85
C SER A 53 3.34 17.56 8.08
N VAL A 54 3.68 17.94 6.86
CA VAL A 54 2.73 18.49 5.89
C VAL A 54 2.92 17.78 4.57
N TYR A 55 1.82 17.51 3.86
CA TYR A 55 1.93 17.00 2.50
C TYR A 55 1.08 17.81 1.53
N PHE A 56 1.45 17.70 0.25
CA PHE A 56 0.74 18.26 -0.89
C PHE A 56 0.62 17.19 -1.98
N ALA A 57 -0.61 16.93 -2.42
CA ALA A 57 -0.93 15.89 -3.41
C ALA A 57 -1.80 16.47 -4.54
N PRO A 58 -1.20 17.10 -5.55
CA PRO A 58 -1.92 17.66 -6.69
C PRO A 58 -2.35 16.55 -7.67
N GLU A 59 -3.50 16.75 -8.30
CA GLU A 59 -4.00 15.91 -9.38
C GLU A 59 -4.36 16.79 -10.58
N ILE A 60 -4.00 16.31 -11.78
CA ILE A 60 -4.36 16.94 -13.05
C ILE A 60 -4.92 15.84 -13.97
N TYR A 61 -6.11 16.04 -14.45
CA TYR A 61 -6.77 15.12 -15.37
C TYR A 61 -7.20 15.84 -16.64
N THR A 62 -7.07 15.17 -17.77
CA THR A 62 -7.65 15.62 -19.03
C THR A 62 -8.03 14.44 -19.90
N SER A 63 -9.11 14.59 -20.66
CA SER A 63 -9.52 13.64 -21.69
C SER A 63 -9.65 14.31 -23.05
N PHE A 64 -9.47 13.53 -24.11
CA PHE A 64 -9.52 13.99 -25.48
C PHE A 64 -9.97 12.85 -26.41
N ASN A 65 -10.10 13.11 -27.72
CA ASN A 65 -10.62 12.13 -28.69
C ASN A 65 -11.98 11.54 -28.27
N ASP A 66 -12.95 12.43 -27.97
CA ASP A 66 -14.29 12.04 -27.51
C ASP A 66 -14.29 11.14 -26.25
N GLY A 67 -13.26 11.30 -25.40
CA GLY A 67 -13.11 10.56 -24.14
C GLY A 67 -12.41 9.21 -24.27
N SER A 68 -12.01 8.79 -25.49
CA SER A 68 -11.26 7.54 -25.68
C SER A 68 -9.82 7.61 -25.16
N ASP A 69 -9.24 8.80 -25.08
CA ASP A 69 -7.91 9.03 -24.53
C ASP A 69 -7.98 9.89 -23.27
N SER A 70 -7.13 9.58 -22.30
CA SER A 70 -6.97 10.39 -21.10
C SER A 70 -5.53 10.44 -20.62
N VAL A 71 -5.21 11.49 -19.88
CA VAL A 71 -3.94 11.64 -19.15
C VAL A 71 -4.27 12.03 -17.72
N LEU A 72 -3.72 11.29 -16.77
CA LEU A 72 -3.80 11.54 -15.34
C LEU A 72 -2.40 11.80 -14.80
N PHE A 73 -2.24 12.86 -14.02
CA PHE A 73 -1.07 13.12 -13.19
C PHE A 73 -1.50 13.20 -11.73
N ARG A 74 -0.83 12.44 -10.83
CA ARG A 74 -0.91 12.56 -9.38
C ARG A 74 0.49 12.67 -8.81
N GLY A 75 0.79 13.81 -8.25
CA GLY A 75 2.02 14.04 -7.51
C GLY A 75 1.81 13.86 -6.02
N PHE A 76 2.91 13.65 -5.30
CA PHE A 76 2.94 13.63 -3.85
C PHE A 76 4.24 14.27 -3.37
N TYR A 77 4.16 15.11 -2.34
CA TYR A 77 5.33 15.65 -1.68
C TYR A 77 5.04 15.88 -0.20
N ARG A 78 5.91 15.35 0.66
CA ARG A 78 5.84 15.49 2.13
C ARG A 78 7.07 16.21 2.66
N LEU A 79 6.86 17.05 3.64
CA LEU A 79 7.88 17.60 4.52
C LEU A 79 7.61 17.09 5.92
N ASP A 80 8.59 16.41 6.50
CA ASP A 80 8.54 15.86 7.84
C ASP A 80 9.53 16.56 8.76
N GLN A 81 9.13 16.81 10.01
CA GLN A 81 9.94 17.56 10.95
C GLN A 81 11.09 16.72 11.55
N ARG A 82 10.89 15.41 11.66
CA ARG A 82 11.78 14.52 12.44
C ARG A 82 12.55 13.55 11.57
N ASP A 83 11.89 12.95 10.61
CA ASP A 83 12.50 11.94 9.76
C ASP A 83 12.80 12.50 8.36
N GLN A 84 14.11 12.58 8.04
CA GLN A 84 14.54 13.06 6.72
C GLN A 84 14.11 12.12 5.60
N GLU A 85 14.06 10.82 5.86
CA GLU A 85 13.62 9.84 4.86
C GLU A 85 12.13 10.01 4.57
N ARG A 86 11.33 10.43 5.57
CA ARG A 86 9.92 10.76 5.39
C ARG A 86 9.69 12.11 4.68
N THR A 87 10.72 12.95 4.56
CA THR A 87 10.71 14.13 3.67
C THR A 87 11.02 13.70 2.26
N HIS A 88 10.01 13.34 1.48
CA HIS A 88 10.18 12.82 0.13
C HIS A 88 9.07 13.25 -0.81
N GLY A 89 9.26 12.97 -2.10
CA GLY A 89 8.26 13.20 -3.12
C GLY A 89 8.19 12.06 -4.11
N ASP A 90 7.00 11.84 -4.66
CA ASP A 90 6.77 10.79 -5.64
C ASP A 90 5.83 11.26 -6.75
N ILE A 91 5.99 10.69 -7.93
CA ILE A 91 4.97 10.68 -8.97
C ILE A 91 4.15 9.41 -8.75
N ARG A 92 3.02 9.55 -8.05
CA ARG A 92 2.12 8.43 -7.78
C ARG A 92 1.50 7.89 -9.07
N GLU A 93 1.09 8.81 -9.95
CA GLU A 93 0.57 8.48 -11.27
C GLU A 93 0.98 9.52 -12.30
N LEU A 94 1.39 9.06 -13.48
CA LEU A 94 1.53 9.82 -14.72
C LEU A 94 1.16 8.87 -15.84
N MET A 95 -0.13 8.72 -16.10
CA MET A 95 -0.69 7.65 -16.90
C MET A 95 -1.42 8.19 -18.11
N TRP A 96 -1.07 7.73 -19.30
CA TRP A 96 -1.92 7.82 -20.47
C TRP A 96 -2.74 6.54 -20.58
N SER A 97 -4.03 6.70 -20.87
CA SER A 97 -4.97 5.59 -21.10
C SER A 97 -5.67 5.79 -22.43
N HIS A 98 -5.85 4.69 -23.16
CA HIS A 98 -6.69 4.64 -24.35
C HIS A 98 -7.68 3.49 -24.24
N VAL A 99 -8.95 3.80 -24.42
CA VAL A 99 -10.08 2.86 -24.31
C VAL A 99 -10.65 2.60 -25.71
N GLY A 100 -10.59 1.33 -26.15
CA GLY A 100 -11.28 0.82 -27.34
C GLY A 100 -12.63 0.22 -26.99
N ASP A 101 -13.26 -0.49 -27.94
CA ASP A 101 -14.60 -1.07 -27.74
C ASP A 101 -14.61 -2.14 -26.63
N ASP A 102 -13.61 -3.02 -26.61
CA ASP A 102 -13.51 -4.14 -25.67
C ASP A 102 -12.07 -4.38 -25.18
N TRP A 103 -11.25 -3.33 -25.24
CA TRP A 103 -9.86 -3.34 -24.77
C TRP A 103 -9.43 -1.97 -24.25
N GLU A 104 -8.40 -1.95 -23.44
CA GLU A 104 -7.76 -0.73 -22.93
C GLU A 104 -6.26 -0.89 -22.91
N VAL A 105 -5.53 0.18 -23.19
CA VAL A 105 -4.09 0.28 -22.99
C VAL A 105 -3.78 1.41 -22.05
N LYS A 106 -2.97 1.13 -21.05
CA LYS A 106 -2.40 2.13 -20.12
C LYS A 106 -0.90 2.10 -20.19
N THR A 107 -0.25 3.25 -20.26
CA THR A 107 1.23 3.33 -20.20
C THR A 107 1.67 4.57 -19.45
N GLY A 108 2.71 4.41 -18.67
CA GLY A 108 3.27 5.48 -17.82
C GLY A 108 3.63 5.00 -16.43
N ILE A 109 3.42 5.84 -15.44
CA ILE A 109 3.57 5.52 -14.02
C ILE A 109 2.16 5.40 -13.44
N GLY A 110 1.85 4.30 -12.75
CA GLY A 110 0.52 4.10 -12.20
C GLY A 110 0.50 3.29 -10.91
N LYS A 111 -0.65 3.31 -10.26
CA LYS A 111 -0.97 2.45 -9.13
C LYS A 111 -2.05 1.45 -9.52
N VAL A 112 -1.83 0.20 -9.14
CA VAL A 112 -2.78 -0.90 -9.30
C VAL A 112 -2.97 -1.51 -7.94
N PHE A 113 -4.20 -1.78 -7.58
CA PHE A 113 -4.54 -2.45 -6.35
C PHE A 113 -5.27 -3.76 -6.65
N TRP A 114 -4.77 -4.85 -6.08
CA TRP A 114 -5.39 -6.15 -6.07
C TRP A 114 -5.59 -6.58 -4.62
N GLY A 115 -6.79 -6.74 -4.20
CA GLY A 115 -7.07 -7.14 -2.84
C GLY A 115 -8.56 -7.12 -2.53
N GLN A 116 -8.97 -7.95 -1.58
CA GLN A 116 -10.35 -8.10 -1.15
C GLN A 116 -10.49 -8.08 0.39
N THR A 117 -9.44 -8.48 1.08
CA THR A 117 -9.39 -8.59 2.55
C THR A 117 -9.08 -7.25 3.20
N GLU A 118 -9.25 -7.14 4.53
CA GLU A 118 -9.05 -5.91 5.28
C GLU A 118 -7.66 -5.83 5.91
N SER A 119 -7.16 -6.96 6.40
CA SER A 119 -5.99 -6.97 7.26
C SER A 119 -4.68 -7.17 6.50
N LEU A 120 -4.72 -7.72 5.30
CA LEU A 120 -3.53 -8.08 4.53
C LEU A 120 -3.89 -8.29 3.05
N HIS A 121 -3.11 -7.72 2.13
CA HIS A 121 -3.34 -7.82 0.68
C HIS A 121 -2.26 -8.68 0.02
N LEU A 122 -2.39 -10.00 0.13
CA LEU A 122 -1.38 -10.95 -0.35
C LEU A 122 -1.20 -10.94 -1.87
N VAL A 123 -2.29 -10.73 -2.61
CA VAL A 123 -2.26 -10.74 -4.08
C VAL A 123 -1.76 -9.42 -4.68
N ASP A 124 -1.63 -8.34 -3.87
CA ASP A 124 -1.24 -7.01 -4.33
C ASP A 124 0.28 -6.92 -4.52
N ILE A 125 0.76 -7.19 -5.74
CA ILE A 125 2.18 -7.38 -6.06
C ILE A 125 2.73 -6.38 -7.09
N ILE A 126 1.90 -5.59 -7.76
CA ILE A 126 2.37 -4.73 -8.85
C ILE A 126 3.22 -3.57 -8.33
N ASN A 127 2.68 -2.83 -7.36
CA ASN A 127 3.33 -1.65 -6.81
C ASN A 127 4.16 -1.96 -5.57
N GLN A 128 5.26 -1.25 -5.42
CA GLN A 128 6.04 -1.27 -4.19
C GLN A 128 5.33 -0.47 -3.09
N THR A 129 5.39 -0.97 -1.86
CA THR A 129 4.88 -0.28 -0.67
C THR A 129 5.75 0.93 -0.33
N ASP A 130 5.10 2.07 -0.06
CA ASP A 130 5.71 3.26 0.52
C ASP A 130 5.62 3.17 2.06
N ALA A 131 6.47 2.31 2.64
CA ALA A 131 6.38 1.93 4.06
C ALA A 131 6.70 3.08 5.04
N ILE A 132 7.18 4.20 4.52
CA ILE A 132 7.45 5.39 5.34
C ILE A 132 6.20 6.25 5.56
N GLU A 133 5.19 6.12 4.71
CA GLU A 133 3.93 6.85 4.83
C GLU A 133 3.05 6.25 5.90
N SER A 134 2.75 4.96 5.80
CA SER A 134 1.93 4.23 6.76
C SER A 134 2.46 2.83 7.03
N ILE A 135 2.17 2.32 8.23
CA ILE A 135 2.58 0.97 8.65
C ILE A 135 1.63 -0.13 8.15
N ASP A 136 0.42 0.24 7.71
CA ASP A 136 -0.59 -0.70 7.20
C ASP A 136 -0.24 -1.27 5.82
N GLY A 137 0.71 -0.63 5.10
CA GLY A 137 1.13 -1.06 3.77
C GLY A 137 0.20 -0.63 2.62
N GLU A 138 -0.80 0.21 2.89
CA GLU A 138 -1.75 0.72 1.90
C GLU A 138 -1.13 1.74 0.96
N ASP A 139 -0.18 2.52 1.46
CA ASP A 139 0.51 3.51 0.64
C ASP A 139 1.48 2.85 -0.33
N LYS A 140 1.31 3.15 -1.62
CA LYS A 140 2.09 2.57 -2.71
C LYS A 140 2.82 3.63 -3.51
N LEU A 141 4.04 3.30 -3.92
CA LEU A 141 4.82 4.07 -4.90
C LEU A 141 4.25 3.88 -6.31
N GLY A 142 4.34 4.91 -7.13
CA GLY A 142 3.98 4.81 -8.54
C GLY A 142 4.90 3.84 -9.30
N GLN A 143 4.35 2.90 -10.06
CA GLN A 143 5.08 1.87 -10.81
C GLN A 143 5.10 2.20 -12.30
N PRO A 144 6.28 2.32 -12.94
CA PRO A 144 6.38 2.38 -14.40
C PRO A 144 5.81 1.11 -15.03
N MET A 145 4.85 1.24 -15.96
CA MET A 145 4.15 0.10 -16.54
C MET A 145 3.59 0.35 -17.93
N LEU A 146 3.39 -0.75 -18.64
CA LEU A 146 2.47 -0.90 -19.75
C LEU A 146 1.44 -1.96 -19.36
N ALA A 147 0.17 -1.63 -19.41
CA ALA A 147 -0.93 -2.57 -19.16
C ALA A 147 -1.85 -2.63 -20.38
N VAL A 148 -2.24 -3.84 -20.75
CA VAL A 148 -3.20 -4.10 -21.84
C VAL A 148 -4.32 -4.97 -21.27
N SER A 149 -5.53 -4.44 -21.29
CA SER A 149 -6.73 -5.10 -20.78
C SER A 149 -7.67 -5.49 -21.93
N LEU A 150 -8.29 -6.66 -21.78
CA LEU A 150 -9.34 -7.17 -22.66
C LEU A 150 -10.60 -7.43 -21.82
N TYR A 151 -11.73 -6.90 -22.27
CA TYR A 151 -13.03 -7.01 -21.62
C TYR A 151 -13.93 -7.95 -22.43
N LYS A 152 -14.22 -9.12 -21.89
CA LYS A 152 -14.97 -10.17 -22.59
C LYS A 152 -16.05 -10.77 -21.69
N ASP A 153 -17.03 -11.43 -22.28
CA ASP A 153 -18.10 -12.11 -21.52
C ASP A 153 -17.58 -13.18 -20.55
N TRP A 154 -16.38 -13.73 -20.83
CA TRP A 154 -15.72 -14.71 -19.99
C TRP A 154 -14.79 -14.09 -18.94
N GLY A 155 -14.79 -12.77 -18.81
CA GLY A 155 -14.02 -12.03 -17.81
C GLY A 155 -13.09 -10.98 -18.39
N ASN A 156 -12.48 -10.23 -17.51
CA ASN A 156 -11.49 -9.21 -17.81
C ASN A 156 -10.10 -9.82 -17.68
N PHE A 157 -9.28 -9.66 -18.69
CA PHE A 157 -7.90 -10.12 -18.69
C PHE A 157 -6.96 -8.94 -18.88
N THR A 158 -5.96 -8.80 -18.02
CA THR A 158 -4.94 -7.73 -18.12
C THR A 158 -3.55 -8.34 -18.09
N ALA A 159 -2.71 -7.91 -19.03
CA ALA A 159 -1.27 -8.20 -19.04
C ALA A 159 -0.47 -6.94 -18.72
N PHE A 160 0.53 -7.08 -17.86
CA PHE A 160 1.42 -6.01 -17.41
C PHE A 160 2.85 -6.29 -17.83
N ALA A 161 3.56 -5.24 -18.28
CA ALA A 161 5.01 -5.21 -18.41
C ALA A 161 5.53 -4.06 -17.53
N LEU A 162 6.47 -4.35 -16.63
CA LEU A 162 6.98 -3.46 -15.61
C LEU A 162 8.49 -3.28 -15.83
N PRO A 163 8.91 -2.30 -16.62
CA PRO A 163 10.30 -2.20 -17.10
C PRO A 163 11.29 -1.63 -16.08
N TYR A 164 10.81 -1.27 -14.91
CA TYR A 164 11.65 -0.69 -13.86
C TYR A 164 11.09 -1.04 -12.48
N PHE A 165 11.92 -1.64 -11.64
CA PHE A 165 11.61 -1.95 -10.25
C PHE A 165 11.84 -0.73 -9.35
N ARG A 166 11.01 -0.54 -8.34
CA ARG A 166 11.16 0.50 -7.32
C ARG A 166 11.44 -0.13 -5.97
N GLU A 167 12.46 0.36 -5.28
CA GLU A 167 12.82 -0.07 -3.93
C GLU A 167 11.80 0.41 -2.91
N ARG A 168 11.63 -0.37 -1.84
CA ARG A 168 10.78 0.00 -0.71
C ARG A 168 11.42 1.15 0.09
N THR A 169 10.59 2.06 0.54
CA THR A 169 11.00 3.12 1.47
C THR A 169 11.07 2.60 2.91
N PHE A 170 11.94 3.19 3.73
CA PHE A 170 12.11 2.82 5.14
C PHE A 170 12.34 4.06 5.98
N SER A 171 11.86 4.03 7.24
CA SER A 171 12.09 5.09 8.22
C SER A 171 13.58 5.27 8.51
N GLY A 172 14.02 6.52 8.61
CA GLY A 172 15.37 6.90 8.92
C GLY A 172 15.76 6.64 10.39
N VAL A 173 17.03 6.90 10.71
CA VAL A 173 17.56 6.67 12.06
C VAL A 173 16.93 7.55 13.14
N ASP A 174 16.45 8.73 12.77
CA ASP A 174 15.78 9.69 13.65
C ASP A 174 14.27 9.47 13.72
N GLY A 175 13.71 8.71 12.76
CA GLY A 175 12.30 8.31 12.70
C GLY A 175 11.96 7.22 13.71
N ARG A 176 10.67 7.11 14.04
CA ARG A 176 10.06 5.98 14.76
C ARG A 176 9.62 4.93 13.73
N LEU A 177 9.03 3.83 14.18
CA LEU A 177 8.54 2.74 13.31
C LEU A 177 9.66 2.15 12.42
N ARG A 178 10.83 1.91 13.00
CA ARG A 178 11.99 1.33 12.34
C ARG A 178 12.53 0.09 13.04
N GLY A 179 13.28 -0.72 12.32
CA GLY A 179 14.01 -1.86 12.88
C GLY A 179 15.06 -1.45 13.92
N ILE A 180 15.52 -2.43 14.71
CA ILE A 180 16.57 -2.24 15.72
C ILE A 180 17.88 -1.78 15.07
N VAL A 181 18.22 -2.39 13.94
CA VAL A 181 19.41 -2.07 13.14
C VAL A 181 18.98 -1.16 11.99
N PRO A 182 19.71 -0.06 11.70
CA PRO A 182 19.39 0.80 10.57
C PRO A 182 19.43 0.05 9.24
N ILE A 183 18.51 0.41 8.34
CA ILE A 183 18.48 -0.12 6.99
C ILE A 183 19.33 0.76 6.08
N ASP A 184 20.24 0.14 5.34
CA ASP A 184 21.14 0.80 4.37
C ASP A 184 20.49 0.73 2.98
N THR A 185 19.78 1.78 2.61
CA THR A 185 19.12 1.92 1.31
C THR A 185 20.06 2.40 0.20
N ASP A 186 21.28 2.83 0.52
CA ASP A 186 22.31 3.20 -0.47
C ASP A 186 23.04 1.98 -1.07
N ASN A 187 22.99 0.83 -0.40
CA ASN A 187 23.71 -0.39 -0.79
C ASN A 187 22.76 -1.60 -0.84
N VAL A 188 21.71 -1.46 -1.60
CA VAL A 188 20.70 -2.50 -1.85
C VAL A 188 21.31 -3.65 -2.65
N LEU A 189 20.80 -4.85 -2.44
CA LEU A 189 21.23 -6.07 -3.11
C LEU A 189 20.11 -6.61 -4.00
N TYR A 190 20.46 -7.08 -5.19
CA TYR A 190 19.54 -7.67 -6.14
C TYR A 190 20.02 -9.05 -6.57
N GLU A 191 19.07 -9.97 -6.77
CA GLU A 191 19.36 -11.24 -7.42
C GLU A 191 19.56 -11.05 -8.93
N SER A 192 18.73 -10.20 -9.55
CA SER A 192 18.85 -9.85 -10.97
C SER A 192 20.11 -9.05 -11.24
N GLN A 193 20.86 -9.39 -12.30
CA GLN A 193 22.01 -8.61 -12.77
C GLN A 193 21.62 -7.26 -13.40
N ASP A 194 20.36 -7.12 -13.81
CA ASP A 194 19.81 -5.88 -14.35
C ASP A 194 19.32 -4.93 -13.26
N GLU A 195 19.41 -5.35 -11.99
CA GLU A 195 19.04 -4.57 -10.79
C GLU A 195 17.62 -3.99 -10.94
N GLU A 196 17.43 -2.67 -10.71
CA GLU A 196 16.13 -2.02 -10.86
C GLU A 196 15.61 -1.97 -12.32
N LYS A 197 16.42 -2.34 -13.32
CA LYS A 197 16.03 -2.42 -14.72
C LYS A 197 15.54 -3.80 -15.14
N SER A 198 15.41 -4.72 -14.17
CA SER A 198 14.77 -6.00 -14.40
C SER A 198 13.36 -5.81 -14.97
N LEU A 199 13.05 -6.53 -16.05
CA LEU A 199 11.71 -6.52 -16.63
C LEU A 199 10.85 -7.53 -15.90
N ASP A 200 9.95 -7.02 -15.08
CA ASP A 200 8.93 -7.84 -14.43
C ASP A 200 7.66 -7.89 -15.30
N TRP A 201 6.84 -8.91 -15.14
CA TRP A 201 5.56 -8.99 -15.84
C TRP A 201 4.49 -9.70 -15.01
N ALA A 202 3.23 -9.41 -15.32
CA ALA A 202 2.10 -10.02 -14.63
C ALA A 202 0.92 -10.24 -15.56
N LEU A 203 0.10 -11.21 -15.19
CA LEU A 203 -1.18 -11.50 -15.82
C LEU A 203 -2.27 -11.50 -14.74
N ARG A 204 -3.41 -10.92 -15.05
CA ARG A 204 -4.59 -10.89 -14.18
C ARG A 204 -5.83 -11.27 -14.97
N TRP A 205 -6.61 -12.20 -14.43
CA TRP A 205 -7.95 -12.50 -14.90
C TRP A 205 -8.93 -12.29 -13.76
N GLN A 206 -10.05 -11.63 -14.06
CA GLN A 206 -11.12 -11.36 -13.09
C GLN A 206 -12.46 -11.63 -13.75
N HIS A 207 -13.36 -12.29 -13.02
CA HIS A 207 -14.69 -12.57 -13.52
C HIS A 207 -15.72 -12.68 -12.39
N THR A 208 -16.94 -12.23 -12.68
CA THR A 208 -18.10 -12.41 -11.78
C THR A 208 -18.88 -13.64 -12.20
N LEU A 209 -18.89 -14.67 -11.36
CA LEU A 209 -19.56 -15.95 -11.56
C LEU A 209 -20.78 -16.04 -10.65
N GLY A 210 -21.93 -15.55 -11.09
CA GLY A 210 -23.12 -15.39 -10.25
C GLY A 210 -22.86 -14.37 -9.14
N ASP A 211 -22.90 -14.81 -7.88
CA ASP A 211 -22.65 -13.94 -6.71
C ASP A 211 -21.18 -13.93 -6.28
N TRP A 212 -20.29 -14.59 -7.04
CA TRP A 212 -18.88 -14.72 -6.74
C TRP A 212 -18.04 -13.83 -7.65
N GLU A 213 -17.17 -13.02 -7.07
CA GLU A 213 -16.09 -12.35 -7.78
C GLU A 213 -14.82 -13.15 -7.58
N VAL A 214 -14.17 -13.54 -8.67
CA VAL A 214 -12.97 -14.38 -8.66
C VAL A 214 -11.87 -13.68 -9.44
N GLY A 215 -10.70 -13.56 -8.84
CA GLY A 215 -9.48 -13.09 -9.46
C GLY A 215 -8.40 -14.15 -9.44
N LEU A 216 -7.70 -14.32 -10.56
CA LEU A 216 -6.49 -15.13 -10.67
C LEU A 216 -5.37 -14.25 -11.16
N SER A 217 -4.18 -14.41 -10.58
CA SER A 217 -3.00 -13.66 -11.00
C SER A 217 -1.77 -14.54 -11.11
N TYR A 218 -0.87 -14.12 -11.98
CA TYR A 218 0.50 -14.62 -12.07
C TYR A 218 1.44 -13.44 -12.18
N PHE A 219 2.54 -13.48 -11.44
CA PHE A 219 3.60 -12.49 -11.46
C PHE A 219 4.94 -13.19 -11.54
N GLU A 220 5.85 -12.67 -12.36
CA GLU A 220 7.24 -13.06 -12.43
C GLU A 220 8.13 -11.82 -12.47
N GLY A 221 9.07 -11.74 -11.54
CA GLY A 221 9.96 -10.59 -11.43
C GLY A 221 10.51 -10.37 -10.03
N THR A 222 10.93 -9.15 -9.76
CA THR A 222 11.57 -8.75 -8.51
C THR A 222 10.55 -8.67 -7.37
N SER A 223 10.84 -9.31 -6.23
CA SER A 223 9.98 -9.31 -5.05
C SER A 223 9.73 -7.89 -4.52
N ARG A 224 8.47 -7.57 -4.17
CA ARG A 224 8.11 -6.31 -3.49
C ARG A 224 8.37 -6.38 -1.97
N GLU A 225 8.61 -7.57 -1.46
CA GLU A 225 8.99 -7.84 -0.08
C GLU A 225 10.47 -8.19 -0.05
N PRO A 226 11.36 -7.30 0.48
CA PRO A 226 12.79 -7.59 0.53
C PRO A 226 13.11 -8.55 1.66
N ASP A 227 14.11 -9.41 1.45
CA ASP A 227 14.85 -10.06 2.52
C ASP A 227 15.86 -9.09 3.13
N PHE A 228 16.28 -9.36 4.36
CA PHE A 228 17.18 -8.49 5.10
C PHE A 228 18.52 -9.16 5.40
N VAL A 229 19.58 -8.65 4.79
CA VAL A 229 20.94 -9.22 4.91
C VAL A 229 21.82 -8.33 5.78
N PRO A 230 22.44 -8.85 6.86
CA PRO A 230 23.39 -8.10 7.66
C PRO A 230 24.61 -7.64 6.85
N GLY A 231 25.03 -6.39 7.09
CA GLY A 231 26.17 -5.79 6.41
C GLY A 231 26.90 -4.76 7.29
N LEU A 232 27.88 -4.09 6.72
CA LEU A 232 28.57 -2.95 7.33
C LEU A 232 28.45 -1.75 6.39
N ASN A 233 28.18 -0.57 6.95
CA ASN A 233 28.23 0.68 6.22
C ASN A 233 29.68 1.18 6.04
N ALA A 234 29.88 2.32 5.39
CA ALA A 234 31.19 2.93 5.16
C ALA A 234 31.93 3.33 6.45
N GLN A 235 31.22 3.44 7.58
CA GLN A 235 31.74 3.74 8.91
C GLN A 235 32.06 2.48 9.72
N ASN A 236 31.94 1.27 9.15
CA ASN A 236 32.04 -0.04 9.81
C ASN A 236 30.97 -0.26 10.91
N GLU A 237 29.82 0.36 10.81
CA GLU A 237 28.69 0.10 11.68
C GLU A 237 27.81 -1.00 11.08
N VAL A 238 27.18 -1.79 11.96
CA VAL A 238 26.27 -2.86 11.53
C VAL A 238 25.00 -2.24 10.96
N VAL A 239 24.65 -2.65 9.76
CA VAL A 239 23.44 -2.25 9.03
C VAL A 239 22.74 -3.47 8.45
N ILE A 240 21.48 -3.31 8.09
CA ILE A 240 20.72 -4.29 7.32
C ILE A 240 20.58 -3.77 5.90
N ARG A 241 20.88 -4.63 4.91
CA ARG A 241 20.71 -4.33 3.50
C ARG A 241 19.47 -5.04 2.96
N PRO A 242 18.56 -4.34 2.32
CA PRO A 242 17.48 -4.99 1.57
C PRO A 242 18.06 -5.84 0.43
N TYR A 243 17.57 -7.06 0.31
CA TYR A 243 17.89 -7.97 -0.80
C TYR A 243 16.60 -8.30 -1.54
N TYR A 244 16.57 -8.05 -2.84
CA TYR A 244 15.41 -8.26 -3.69
C TYR A 244 15.61 -9.50 -4.57
N ALA A 245 14.94 -10.58 -4.17
CA ALA A 245 14.94 -11.84 -4.90
C ALA A 245 14.07 -11.78 -6.17
N GLN A 246 14.35 -12.65 -7.13
CA GLN A 246 13.44 -12.93 -8.24
C GLN A 246 12.43 -13.98 -7.79
N ILE A 247 11.16 -13.75 -8.10
CA ILE A 247 10.06 -14.60 -7.66
C ILE A 247 9.11 -14.94 -8.81
N GLU A 248 8.43 -16.07 -8.66
CA GLU A 248 7.20 -16.40 -9.35
C GLU A 248 6.08 -16.45 -8.32
N GLN A 249 4.95 -15.80 -8.57
CA GLN A 249 3.81 -15.81 -7.66
C GLN A 249 2.51 -16.10 -8.41
N PHE A 250 1.78 -17.12 -7.95
CA PHE A 250 0.38 -17.32 -8.28
C PHE A 250 -0.50 -16.75 -7.20
N GLY A 251 -1.57 -16.06 -7.59
CA GLY A 251 -2.53 -15.46 -6.68
C GLY A 251 -3.96 -15.84 -7.02
N LEU A 252 -4.76 -16.02 -5.99
CA LEU A 252 -6.20 -16.20 -6.03
C LEU A 252 -6.85 -15.23 -5.06
N ASP A 253 -7.86 -14.50 -5.50
CA ASP A 253 -8.76 -13.75 -4.63
C ASP A 253 -10.22 -14.07 -4.97
N VAL A 254 -11.03 -14.12 -3.92
CA VAL A 254 -12.45 -14.45 -4.02
C VAL A 254 -13.23 -13.58 -3.06
N LEU A 255 -14.34 -13.04 -3.56
CA LEU A 255 -15.30 -12.29 -2.77
C LEU A 255 -16.71 -12.77 -3.11
N THR A 256 -17.57 -12.90 -2.10
CA THR A 256 -19.01 -13.18 -2.31
C THR A 256 -19.86 -12.53 -1.25
N ILE A 257 -21.05 -12.09 -1.63
CA ILE A 257 -22.04 -11.51 -0.74
C ILE A 257 -23.23 -12.46 -0.64
N VAL A 258 -23.59 -12.83 0.59
CA VAL A 258 -24.77 -13.66 0.88
C VAL A 258 -25.57 -12.97 1.99
N ASP A 259 -26.69 -12.37 1.66
CA ASP A 259 -27.49 -11.54 2.55
C ASP A 259 -26.66 -10.39 3.18
N ALA A 260 -26.46 -10.42 4.50
CA ALA A 260 -25.67 -9.42 5.24
C ALA A 260 -24.19 -9.84 5.45
N TRP A 261 -23.77 -10.96 4.86
CA TRP A 261 -22.42 -11.48 4.98
C TRP A 261 -21.62 -11.21 3.72
N LEU A 262 -20.45 -10.65 3.89
CA LEU A 262 -19.41 -10.52 2.86
C LEU A 262 -18.28 -11.48 3.21
N PHE A 263 -18.03 -12.49 2.39
CA PHE A 263 -16.91 -13.42 2.56
C PHE A 263 -15.76 -13.03 1.62
N LYS A 264 -14.55 -13.09 2.14
CA LYS A 264 -13.31 -12.68 1.45
C LYS A 264 -12.24 -13.75 1.61
N LEU A 265 -11.44 -13.97 0.57
CA LEU A 265 -10.29 -14.84 0.60
C LEU A 265 -9.22 -14.34 -0.36
N GLU A 266 -7.98 -14.30 0.10
CA GLU A 266 -6.80 -14.19 -0.74
C GLU A 266 -5.85 -15.34 -0.42
N ALA A 267 -5.20 -15.89 -1.44
CA ALA A 267 -4.18 -16.91 -1.29
C ALA A 267 -3.10 -16.73 -2.34
N ILE A 268 -1.86 -16.98 -1.95
CA ILE A 268 -0.71 -16.95 -2.86
C ILE A 268 0.12 -18.22 -2.71
N GLN A 269 0.73 -18.63 -3.82
CA GLN A 269 1.90 -19.47 -3.82
C GLN A 269 3.05 -18.69 -4.42
N ARG A 270 4.16 -18.54 -3.68
CA ARG A 270 5.34 -17.82 -4.13
C ARG A 270 6.54 -18.74 -4.13
N GLN A 271 7.34 -18.66 -5.20
CA GLN A 271 8.56 -19.41 -5.40
C GLN A 271 9.73 -18.46 -5.65
N SER A 272 10.88 -18.77 -5.05
CA SER A 272 12.16 -18.09 -5.29
C SER A 272 13.30 -19.10 -5.29
N ALA A 273 14.52 -18.65 -5.59
CA ALA A 273 15.70 -19.52 -5.53
C ALA A 273 16.00 -20.05 -4.10
N THR A 274 15.53 -19.36 -3.08
CA THR A 274 15.84 -19.65 -1.67
C THR A 274 14.67 -20.22 -0.88
N GLN A 275 13.43 -19.96 -1.29
CA GLN A 275 12.24 -20.29 -0.51
C GLN A 275 11.00 -20.42 -1.38
N ASP A 276 10.26 -21.50 -1.16
CA ASP A 276 8.92 -21.72 -1.71
C ASP A 276 7.94 -21.73 -0.56
N TYR A 277 6.84 -20.97 -0.68
CA TYR A 277 5.82 -20.93 0.36
C TYR A 277 4.44 -20.61 -0.20
N TRP A 278 3.45 -20.82 0.63
CA TRP A 278 2.10 -20.33 0.41
C TRP A 278 1.58 -19.57 1.63
N ALA A 279 0.76 -18.58 1.36
CA ALA A 279 0.11 -17.80 2.39
C ALA A 279 -1.35 -17.55 2.00
N MET A 280 -2.19 -17.38 3.01
CA MET A 280 -3.60 -17.04 2.80
C MET A 280 -4.11 -16.09 3.88
N VAL A 281 -5.10 -15.29 3.50
CA VAL A 281 -5.93 -14.52 4.42
C VAL A 281 -7.38 -14.68 3.99
N GLY A 282 -8.28 -14.89 4.93
CA GLY A 282 -9.67 -15.02 4.59
C GLY A 282 -10.58 -14.86 5.80
N GLY A 283 -11.79 -14.42 5.54
CA GLY A 283 -12.71 -14.10 6.59
C GLY A 283 -14.05 -13.59 6.09
N PHE A 284 -14.69 -12.81 6.94
CA PHE A 284 -16.00 -12.25 6.63
C PHE A 284 -16.21 -10.89 7.29
N GLU A 285 -17.14 -10.14 6.71
CA GLU A 285 -17.78 -8.98 7.33
C GLU A 285 -19.28 -9.24 7.43
N TYR A 286 -19.88 -9.01 8.58
CA TYR A 286 -21.32 -9.08 8.82
C TYR A 286 -21.87 -7.71 9.14
N THR A 287 -22.82 -7.19 8.34
CA THR A 287 -23.38 -5.87 8.54
C THR A 287 -24.68 -5.92 9.37
N SER A 288 -24.65 -5.29 10.53
CA SER A 288 -25.81 -5.00 11.36
C SER A 288 -26.35 -3.62 11.04
N VAL A 289 -27.50 -3.55 10.39
CA VAL A 289 -28.12 -2.30 9.95
C VAL A 289 -28.99 -1.69 11.03
N GLY A 290 -28.92 -0.37 11.23
CA GLY A 290 -29.78 0.38 12.14
C GLY A 290 -29.66 -0.03 13.60
N VAL A 291 -28.45 -0.22 14.10
CA VAL A 291 -28.14 -0.75 15.42
C VAL A 291 -28.82 0.07 16.54
N LEU A 292 -29.49 -0.61 17.45
CA LEU A 292 -30.25 -0.01 18.56
C LEU A 292 -31.35 0.97 18.11
N GLY A 293 -31.86 0.84 16.89
CA GLY A 293 -32.87 1.74 16.32
C GLY A 293 -32.31 3.11 15.91
N SER A 294 -30.99 3.22 15.77
CA SER A 294 -30.31 4.40 15.22
C SER A 294 -30.22 4.34 13.69
N GLY A 295 -29.67 5.39 13.08
CA GLY A 295 -29.27 5.37 11.66
C GLY A 295 -27.91 4.72 11.41
N TYR A 296 -27.21 4.18 12.44
CA TYR A 296 -25.87 3.67 12.34
C TYR A 296 -25.83 2.20 11.93
N ASP A 297 -24.86 1.84 11.08
CA ASP A 297 -24.58 0.46 10.73
C ASP A 297 -23.25 0.03 11.35
N ILE A 298 -23.14 -1.26 11.68
CA ILE A 298 -21.89 -1.84 12.17
C ILE A 298 -21.55 -3.05 11.30
N GLY A 299 -20.41 -3.01 10.63
CA GLY A 299 -19.76 -4.16 10.02
C GLY A 299 -18.84 -4.84 11.06
N TRP A 300 -19.13 -6.09 11.37
CA TRP A 300 -18.29 -6.94 12.22
C TRP A 300 -17.35 -7.73 11.33
N LEU A 301 -16.04 -7.57 11.55
CA LEU A 301 -15.00 -8.19 10.73
C LEU A 301 -14.28 -9.29 11.52
N MET A 302 -13.96 -10.38 10.82
CA MET A 302 -13.07 -11.41 11.31
C MET A 302 -12.29 -11.98 10.13
N GLU A 303 -10.95 -11.98 10.22
CA GLU A 303 -10.05 -12.56 9.23
C GLU A 303 -9.01 -13.43 9.91
N TYR A 304 -8.69 -14.57 9.30
CA TYR A 304 -7.60 -15.45 9.69
C TYR A 304 -6.48 -15.33 8.67
N GLN A 305 -5.26 -15.19 9.16
CA GLN A 305 -4.04 -15.02 8.38
C GLN A 305 -3.14 -16.23 8.62
N TYR A 306 -2.54 -16.72 7.56
CA TYR A 306 -1.61 -17.86 7.62
C TYR A 306 -0.48 -17.71 6.59
N ASP A 307 0.77 -18.00 7.05
CA ASP A 307 1.96 -18.06 6.21
C ASP A 307 2.76 -19.29 6.63
N ASP A 308 3.02 -20.23 5.71
CA ASP A 308 3.68 -21.50 6.03
C ASP A 308 5.17 -21.38 6.32
N ARG A 309 5.76 -20.20 6.11
CA ARG A 309 7.13 -19.88 6.56
C ARG A 309 7.25 -19.78 8.08
N GLN A 310 6.16 -19.52 8.77
CA GLN A 310 6.12 -19.32 10.23
C GLN A 310 7.17 -18.30 10.70
N GLU A 311 8.04 -18.65 11.64
CA GLU A 311 9.08 -17.77 12.20
C GLU A 311 10.09 -17.23 11.15
N LEU A 312 10.12 -17.78 9.95
CA LEU A 312 10.96 -17.31 8.84
C LEU A 312 10.27 -16.27 7.95
N ALA A 313 9.00 -15.96 8.20
CA ALA A 313 8.30 -14.93 7.48
C ALA A 313 8.80 -13.53 7.86
N ASN A 314 8.92 -12.66 6.85
CA ASN A 314 9.18 -11.23 7.10
C ASN A 314 7.92 -10.47 7.54
N SER A 315 6.77 -11.15 7.53
CA SER A 315 5.47 -10.65 7.98
C SER A 315 5.19 -11.09 9.41
N ALA A 316 4.50 -10.28 10.19
CA ALA A 316 3.96 -10.66 11.49
C ALA A 316 2.65 -11.48 11.39
N ALA A 317 2.11 -11.67 10.17
CA ALA A 317 0.85 -12.37 9.91
C ALA A 317 1.11 -13.84 9.55
N GLN A 318 1.52 -14.65 10.53
CA GLN A 318 1.96 -16.03 10.32
C GLN A 318 0.89 -17.05 10.68
N ASN A 319 0.21 -16.86 11.81
CA ASN A 319 -0.90 -17.67 12.31
C ASN A 319 -1.75 -16.76 13.23
N ASP A 320 -2.42 -15.80 12.60
CA ASP A 320 -3.05 -14.69 13.30
C ASP A 320 -4.54 -14.62 13.05
N VAL A 321 -5.27 -14.03 13.97
CA VAL A 321 -6.67 -13.68 13.77
C VAL A 321 -6.89 -12.19 14.01
N MET A 322 -7.49 -11.53 13.02
CA MET A 322 -7.98 -10.17 13.14
C MET A 322 -9.46 -10.16 13.49
N PHE A 323 -9.83 -9.34 14.47
CA PHE A 323 -11.20 -8.97 14.76
C PHE A 323 -11.36 -7.47 14.63
N GLY A 324 -12.45 -7.04 14.03
CA GLY A 324 -12.71 -5.62 13.85
C GLY A 324 -14.19 -5.27 13.89
N ALA A 325 -14.44 -3.98 13.98
CA ALA A 325 -15.77 -3.41 13.85
C ALA A 325 -15.67 -2.07 13.13
N ARG A 326 -16.46 -1.91 12.08
CA ARG A 326 -16.59 -0.70 11.28
C ARG A 326 -17.92 -0.05 11.54
N TRP A 327 -17.93 1.13 12.15
CA TRP A 327 -19.13 1.95 12.33
C TRP A 327 -19.29 2.91 11.17
N ALA A 328 -20.39 2.83 10.46
CA ALA A 328 -20.84 3.83 9.52
C ALA A 328 -21.97 4.64 10.19
N LEU A 329 -21.75 5.93 10.40
CA LEU A 329 -22.76 6.77 11.06
C LEU A 329 -23.89 7.14 10.11
N ASN A 330 -23.70 6.93 8.80
CA ASN A 330 -24.66 7.24 7.75
C ASN A 330 -25.16 8.71 7.79
N ASP A 331 -24.29 9.59 8.29
CA ASP A 331 -24.53 11.02 8.35
C ASP A 331 -24.10 11.72 7.04
N PHE A 332 -24.43 12.99 6.91
CA PHE A 332 -24.07 13.79 5.74
C PHE A 332 -22.55 13.95 5.58
N ASP A 333 -21.84 13.97 6.69
CA ASP A 333 -20.38 14.19 6.71
C ASP A 333 -19.58 12.90 6.42
N GLY A 334 -20.26 11.76 6.28
CA GLY A 334 -19.66 10.46 5.98
C GLY A 334 -18.73 9.98 7.09
N THR A 335 -19.17 10.16 8.35
CA THR A 335 -18.38 9.75 9.52
C THR A 335 -18.27 8.24 9.59
N SER A 336 -17.04 7.74 9.66
CA SER A 336 -16.72 6.33 9.81
C SER A 336 -15.66 6.11 10.89
N ILE A 337 -15.75 4.98 11.58
CA ILE A 337 -14.79 4.55 12.59
C ILE A 337 -14.54 3.07 12.38
N LEU A 338 -13.29 2.68 12.19
CA LEU A 338 -12.85 1.29 12.17
C LEU A 338 -11.98 1.04 13.39
N VAL A 339 -12.26 -0.02 14.11
CA VAL A 339 -11.43 -0.49 15.23
C VAL A 339 -11.11 -1.95 14.99
N GLY A 340 -9.85 -2.32 15.10
CA GLY A 340 -9.43 -3.70 14.93
C GLY A 340 -8.32 -4.10 15.89
N MET A 341 -8.15 -5.41 16.02
CA MET A 341 -7.08 -6.04 16.78
C MET A 341 -6.64 -7.30 16.04
N VAL A 342 -5.35 -7.47 15.89
CA VAL A 342 -4.73 -8.72 15.42
C VAL A 342 -4.09 -9.41 16.61
N GLN A 343 -4.36 -10.70 16.76
CA GLN A 343 -3.82 -11.57 17.81
C GLN A 343 -3.10 -12.74 17.17
N ASP A 344 -1.83 -12.89 17.50
CA ASP A 344 -1.04 -14.07 17.17
C ASP A 344 -1.55 -15.26 17.99
N LEU A 345 -1.81 -16.39 17.32
CA LEU A 345 -2.36 -17.60 17.94
C LEU A 345 -1.28 -18.51 18.54
N ASP A 346 -0.03 -18.36 18.09
CA ASP A 346 1.11 -19.12 18.60
C ASP A 346 1.73 -18.42 19.82
N ASN A 347 1.69 -17.08 19.86
CA ASN A 347 2.21 -16.28 20.95
C ASN A 347 1.18 -15.25 21.45
N SER A 348 0.57 -15.54 22.60
CA SER A 348 -0.47 -14.65 23.18
C SER A 348 0.04 -13.28 23.63
N GLY A 349 1.35 -13.07 23.77
CA GLY A 349 1.98 -11.79 24.07
C GLY A 349 2.13 -10.88 22.86
N VAL A 350 1.99 -11.43 21.65
CA VAL A 350 2.11 -10.71 20.38
C VAL A 350 0.74 -10.32 19.86
N ARG A 351 0.49 -9.03 19.78
CA ARG A 351 -0.78 -8.47 19.29
C ARG A 351 -0.59 -7.02 18.84
N SER A 352 -1.44 -6.60 17.94
CA SER A 352 -1.57 -5.20 17.54
C SER A 352 -3.02 -4.76 17.55
N GLY A 353 -3.25 -3.46 17.67
CA GLY A 353 -4.58 -2.87 17.61
C GLY A 353 -4.54 -1.58 16.82
N PHE A 354 -5.63 -1.25 16.17
CA PHE A 354 -5.74 0.00 15.42
C PHE A 354 -7.12 0.63 15.57
N VAL A 355 -7.14 1.94 15.41
CA VAL A 355 -8.35 2.75 15.31
C VAL A 355 -8.15 3.72 14.16
N GLU A 356 -9.08 3.75 13.24
CA GLU A 356 -9.13 4.70 12.14
C GLU A 356 -10.48 5.41 12.16
N ALA A 357 -10.48 6.72 12.22
CA ALA A 357 -11.70 7.50 12.22
C ALA A 357 -11.57 8.69 11.28
N SER A 358 -12.62 8.99 10.56
CA SER A 358 -12.63 10.16 9.69
C SER A 358 -14.03 10.73 9.51
N SER A 359 -14.09 12.04 9.25
CA SER A 359 -15.33 12.73 8.89
C SER A 359 -15.00 14.00 8.13
N ARG A 360 -15.90 14.43 7.25
CA ARG A 360 -15.83 15.75 6.63
C ARG A 360 -16.25 16.80 7.64
N ILE A 361 -15.61 17.98 7.56
CA ILE A 361 -16.05 19.19 8.26
C ILE A 361 -16.94 20.00 7.33
N ASN A 362 -16.63 19.97 6.04
CA ASN A 362 -17.38 20.58 4.96
C ASN A 362 -16.85 20.06 3.60
N ASP A 363 -17.26 20.66 2.47
CA ASP A 363 -16.88 20.22 1.12
C ASP A 363 -15.38 20.21 0.85
N HIS A 364 -14.60 21.01 1.58
CA HIS A 364 -13.16 21.16 1.40
C HIS A 364 -12.32 20.57 2.52
N TRP A 365 -12.87 20.38 3.71
CA TRP A 365 -12.10 19.95 4.87
C TRP A 365 -12.55 18.60 5.40
N LYS A 366 -11.57 17.74 5.67
CA LYS A 366 -11.74 16.44 6.32
C LYS A 366 -10.74 16.32 7.46
N TRP A 367 -11.15 15.69 8.55
CA TRP A 367 -10.23 15.25 9.58
C TRP A 367 -10.11 13.73 9.58
N ARG A 368 -8.92 13.22 9.98
CA ARG A 368 -8.65 11.81 10.25
C ARG A 368 -7.96 11.68 11.59
N LEU A 369 -8.24 10.57 12.25
CA LEU A 369 -7.56 10.13 13.47
C LEU A 369 -7.20 8.66 13.29
N ASP A 370 -5.90 8.37 13.29
CA ASP A 370 -5.37 7.02 13.23
C ASP A 370 -4.62 6.74 14.53
N ALA A 371 -4.79 5.56 15.09
CA ALA A 371 -4.04 5.10 16.25
C ALA A 371 -3.61 3.66 16.06
N TYR A 372 -2.36 3.37 16.38
CA TYR A 372 -1.78 2.03 16.29
C TYR A 372 -1.11 1.67 17.61
N LEU A 373 -1.39 0.47 18.09
CA LEU A 373 -0.89 -0.06 19.35
C LEU A 373 -0.18 -1.38 19.10
N PHE A 374 1.00 -1.55 19.68
CA PHE A 374 1.85 -2.72 19.48
C PHE A 374 2.21 -3.35 20.81
N SER A 375 2.05 -4.66 20.91
CA SER A 375 2.49 -5.45 22.03
C SER A 375 3.23 -6.67 21.53
N SER A 376 4.48 -6.82 21.94
CA SER A 376 5.28 -8.02 21.67
C SER A 376 6.27 -8.21 22.82
N ASP A 377 6.30 -9.37 23.41
CA ASP A 377 7.25 -9.81 24.42
C ASP A 377 8.28 -10.83 23.88
N GLU A 378 8.12 -11.25 22.62
CA GLU A 378 9.02 -12.19 21.93
C GLU A 378 10.00 -11.45 21.01
N PRO A 379 11.31 -11.43 21.35
CA PRO A 379 12.32 -10.71 20.55
C PRO A 379 12.55 -11.22 19.13
N THR A 380 12.11 -12.42 18.80
CA THR A 380 12.24 -13.03 17.47
C THR A 380 11.14 -12.56 16.52
N GLU A 381 10.04 -12.04 17.06
CA GLU A 381 8.92 -11.53 16.29
C GLU A 381 9.25 -10.20 15.58
N PRO A 382 8.88 -10.02 14.32
CA PRO A 382 9.07 -8.76 13.60
C PRO A 382 8.44 -7.56 14.33
N SER A 383 7.26 -7.75 14.94
CA SER A 383 6.52 -6.74 15.70
C SER A 383 7.23 -6.25 16.97
N TYR A 384 8.21 -7.02 17.50
CA TYR A 384 8.97 -6.63 18.71
C TYR A 384 9.70 -5.30 18.55
N THR A 385 10.08 -4.93 17.35
CA THR A 385 10.75 -3.66 17.07
C THR A 385 9.88 -2.46 17.36
N PHE A 386 8.56 -2.61 17.23
CA PHE A 386 7.57 -1.53 17.38
C PHE A 386 6.91 -1.48 18.76
N ARG A 387 7.30 -2.33 19.71
CA ARG A 387 6.68 -2.48 21.06
C ARG A 387 6.60 -1.21 21.90
N ARG A 388 7.27 -0.12 21.49
CA ARG A 388 7.21 1.21 22.12
C ARG A 388 6.75 2.30 21.17
N ASP A 389 6.31 1.91 19.99
CA ASP A 389 5.92 2.84 18.94
C ASP A 389 4.39 3.02 18.82
N ASP A 390 3.68 2.73 19.93
CA ASP A 390 2.26 3.10 20.01
C ASP A 390 2.09 4.59 19.70
N TYR A 391 1.20 4.93 18.79
CA TYR A 391 1.00 6.31 18.41
C TYR A 391 -0.46 6.63 18.07
N MET A 392 -0.75 7.92 18.12
CA MET A 392 -1.94 8.55 17.56
C MET A 392 -1.51 9.59 16.54
N GLN A 393 -2.17 9.63 15.41
CA GLN A 393 -1.96 10.62 14.35
C GLN A 393 -3.28 11.33 14.09
N PHE A 394 -3.24 12.64 14.13
CA PHE A 394 -4.36 13.49 13.72
C PHE A 394 -3.97 14.22 12.43
N SER A 395 -4.84 14.17 11.44
CA SER A 395 -4.65 14.82 10.14
C SER A 395 -5.81 15.76 9.86
N LEU A 396 -5.48 16.94 9.36
CA LEU A 396 -6.44 17.92 8.85
C LEU A 396 -6.14 18.14 7.37
N GLU A 397 -7.04 17.69 6.51
CA GLU A 397 -6.90 17.67 5.06
C GLU A 397 -7.76 18.74 4.42
N TYR A 398 -7.19 19.47 3.46
CA TYR A 398 -7.87 20.43 2.62
C TYR A 398 -7.91 19.95 1.17
N TYR A 399 -9.08 19.89 0.58
CA TYR A 399 -9.34 19.51 -0.81
C TYR A 399 -9.69 20.75 -1.65
N PHE A 400 -9.10 20.87 -2.83
CA PHE A 400 -9.27 22.01 -3.74
C PHE A 400 -9.58 21.57 -5.17
#